data_d5318f9bf9df74e4acfe7047b1194b66
#
_entry.id   d5318f9bf9df74e4acfe7047b1194b66
#
_cell.length_a   1.000
_cell.length_b   1.000
_cell.length_c   1.000
_cell.angle_alpha   90.00
_cell.angle_beta   90.00
_cell.angle_gamma   90.00
#
_symmetry.space_group_name_H-M   'P 1'
#
loop_
_entity.id
_entity.type
_entity.pdbx_description
1 polymer ?
#
loop_
_entity_poly.entity_id
_entity_poly.type
_entity_poly.pdbx_seq_one_letter_code
_entity_poly.pdbx_strand_id
1 'polypeptide(L)' 'PEGFNIGMNCGAVAGQTVMHFHCHVIPRYKGDMEDPRGGVRHVIPSKGNYLLD' A
#
# COMPACT_ATOMS: atom_id res chain seq x y z
N PRO A 1 -0.83 16.31 -4.70
CA PRO A 1 0.02 15.12 -4.57
C PRO A 1 0.71 14.79 -5.88
N GLU A 2 1.88 14.14 -5.77
CA GLU A 2 2.68 13.79 -6.94
C GLU A 2 2.40 12.37 -7.41
N GLY A 3 1.66 11.60 -6.63
CA GLY A 3 1.27 10.25 -6.99
C GLY A 3 0.20 9.72 -6.06
N PHE A 4 -0.24 8.49 -6.32
CA PHE A 4 -1.29 7.86 -5.53
C PHE A 4 -0.99 6.38 -5.37
N ASN A 5 -1.35 5.83 -4.21
CA ASN A 5 -1.53 4.38 -4.08
C ASN A 5 -3.03 4.11 -3.99
N ILE A 6 -3.49 3.10 -4.71
CA ILE A 6 -4.90 2.73 -4.75
C ILE A 6 -5.00 1.26 -4.41
N GLY A 7 -5.90 0.90 -3.51
CA GLY A 7 -6.02 -0.51 -3.14
C GLY A 7 -7.21 -0.81 -2.27
N MET A 8 -7.41 -2.10 -2.04
CA MET A 8 -8.52 -2.66 -1.25
C MET A 8 -7.98 -3.75 -0.35
N ASN A 9 -8.60 -3.90 0.82
CA ASN A 9 -8.36 -5.06 1.69
C ASN A 9 -9.51 -6.03 1.50
N CYS A 10 -9.21 -7.22 0.99
CA CYS A 10 -10.21 -8.25 0.71
C CYS A 10 -9.96 -9.45 1.62
N GLY A 11 -10.83 -9.68 2.59
CA GLY A 11 -10.73 -10.77 3.53
C GLY A 11 -10.01 -10.36 4.82
N ALA A 12 -10.29 -11.08 5.90
CA ALA A 12 -9.73 -10.79 7.22
C ALA A 12 -8.20 -10.87 7.23
N VAL A 13 -7.62 -11.83 6.50
CA VAL A 13 -6.17 -12.01 6.41
C VAL A 13 -5.49 -10.79 5.79
N ALA A 14 -6.22 -10.08 4.93
CA ALA A 14 -5.72 -8.86 4.30
C ALA A 14 -6.00 -7.60 5.12
N GLY A 15 -6.59 -7.76 6.32
CA GLY A 15 -6.87 -6.63 7.19
C GLY A 15 -8.23 -6.00 7.01
N GLN A 16 -9.14 -6.65 6.29
CA GLN A 16 -10.50 -6.13 6.13
C GLN A 16 -11.26 -6.28 7.45
N THR A 17 -11.78 -5.17 7.97
CA THR A 17 -12.54 -5.15 9.21
C THR A 17 -14.02 -4.86 8.99
N VAL A 18 -14.35 -4.13 7.92
CA VAL A 18 -15.71 -3.82 7.52
C VAL A 18 -16.00 -4.63 6.27
N MET A 19 -16.99 -5.51 6.31
CA MET A 19 -17.22 -6.53 5.29
C MET A 19 -18.04 -6.01 4.10
N HIS A 20 -17.82 -4.79 3.70
CA HIS A 20 -18.30 -4.28 2.43
C HIS A 20 -17.19 -3.48 1.75
N PHE A 21 -17.35 -3.25 0.46
CA PHE A 21 -16.32 -2.68 -0.40
C PHE A 21 -15.82 -1.32 0.10
N HIS A 22 -14.49 -1.22 0.21
CA HIS A 22 -13.78 0.03 0.40
C HIS A 22 -12.62 0.09 -0.58
N CYS A 23 -12.46 1.23 -1.24
CA CYS A 23 -11.28 1.49 -2.05
C CYS A 23 -10.52 2.64 -1.43
N HIS A 24 -9.25 2.40 -1.08
CA HIS A 24 -8.38 3.43 -0.55
C HIS A 24 -7.71 4.17 -1.69
N VAL A 25 -7.77 5.49 -1.65
CA VAL A 25 -7.01 6.34 -2.57
C VAL A 25 -6.09 7.18 -1.69
N ILE A 26 -4.82 6.88 -1.73
CA ILE A 26 -3.83 7.47 -0.82
C ILE A 26 -2.96 8.45 -1.61
N PRO A 27 -3.12 9.76 -1.39
CA PRO A 27 -2.25 10.73 -2.04
C PRO A 27 -0.84 10.61 -1.49
N ARG A 28 0.13 10.61 -2.39
CA ARG A 28 1.52 10.44 -2.02
C ARG A 28 2.30 11.71 -2.34
N TYR A 29 3.28 12.00 -1.49
CA TYR A 29 4.10 13.20 -1.59
C TYR A 29 5.57 12.80 -1.48
N LYS A 30 6.41 13.50 -2.21
CA LYS A 30 7.85 13.29 -2.16
C LYS A 30 8.35 13.43 -0.73
N GLY A 31 9.08 12.43 -0.25
CA GLY A 31 9.63 12.43 1.09
C GLY A 31 8.71 11.92 2.19
N ASP A 32 7.49 11.48 1.85
CA ASP A 32 6.57 10.91 2.84
C ASP A 32 7.02 9.53 3.34
N MET A 33 7.91 8.91 2.60
CA MET A 33 8.53 7.63 2.94
C MET A 33 9.95 7.63 2.38
N GLU A 34 10.88 7.01 3.11
CA GLU A 34 12.28 7.03 2.74
C GLU A 34 12.54 6.41 1.37
N ASP A 35 12.02 5.20 1.13
CA ASP A 35 12.16 4.51 -0.16
C ASP A 35 10.83 3.90 -0.55
N PRO A 36 10.06 4.55 -1.43
CA PRO A 36 8.72 4.08 -1.79
C PRO A 36 8.69 2.97 -2.85
N ARG A 37 9.84 2.56 -3.38
CA ARG A 37 9.86 1.54 -4.43
C ARG A 37 9.23 0.25 -3.94
N GLY A 38 8.38 -0.33 -4.76
CA GLY A 38 7.54 -1.46 -4.40
C GLY A 38 6.10 -1.06 -4.07
N GLY A 39 5.88 0.17 -3.61
CA GLY A 39 4.54 0.71 -3.39
C GLY A 39 3.67 -0.17 -2.49
N VAL A 40 2.55 -0.65 -3.03
CA VAL A 40 1.59 -1.46 -2.26
C VAL A 40 2.17 -2.77 -1.72
N ARG A 41 3.30 -3.22 -2.24
CA ARG A 41 3.97 -4.43 -1.71
C ARG A 41 4.42 -4.25 -0.26
N HIS A 42 4.53 -3.01 0.22
CA HIS A 42 4.93 -2.72 1.60
C HIS A 42 3.90 -3.16 2.64
N VAL A 43 2.73 -3.67 2.22
CA VAL A 43 1.79 -4.31 3.15
C VAL A 43 2.41 -5.53 3.82
N ILE A 44 3.42 -6.13 3.18
CA ILE A 44 4.29 -7.14 3.78
C ILE A 44 5.68 -6.52 3.78
N PRO A 45 6.16 -5.98 4.91
CA PRO A 45 7.40 -5.19 4.93
C PRO A 45 8.61 -5.90 4.31
N SER A 46 8.76 -7.20 4.55
CA SER A 46 9.88 -7.97 4.01
C SER A 46 9.79 -8.17 2.50
N LYS A 47 8.64 -7.90 1.89
CA LYS A 47 8.40 -8.07 0.45
C LYS A 47 8.21 -6.73 -0.25
N GLY A 48 8.42 -5.65 0.46
CA GLY A 48 8.12 -4.31 -0.04
C GLY A 48 8.94 -3.93 -1.26
N ASN A 49 10.26 -3.84 -1.11
CA ASN A 49 11.12 -3.39 -2.19
C ASN A 49 11.73 -4.59 -2.93
N TYR A 50 11.08 -5.02 -4.00
CA TYR A 50 11.52 -6.16 -4.80
C TYR A 50 12.84 -5.91 -5.53
N LEU A 51 13.26 -4.66 -5.63
CA LEU A 51 14.54 -4.31 -6.27
C LEU A 51 15.74 -4.64 -5.38
N LEU A 52 15.51 -4.93 -4.11
CA LEU A 52 16.54 -5.30 -3.16
C LEU A 52 16.69 -6.82 -2.98
N ASP A 53 15.81 -7.59 -3.60
CA ASP A 53 15.80 -9.06 -3.50
C ASP A 53 16.78 -9.70 -4.47
#